data_d74213f7d3ad813c71326896c71a0b6e
#
_entry.id   d74213f7d3ad813c71326896c71a0b6e
#
_cell.length_a   1.000
_cell.length_b   1.000
_cell.length_c   1.000
_cell.angle_alpha   90.00
_cell.angle_beta   90.00
_cell.angle_gamma   90.00
#
_symmetry.space_group_name_H-M   'P 1'
#
loop_
_entity.id
_entity.type
_entity.pdbx_description
1 polymer ?
#
loop_
_entity_poly.entity_id
_entity_poly.type
_entity_poly.pdbx_seq_one_letter_code
_entity_poly.pdbx_strand_id
1 'polypeptide(L)'
;MIHRDLKTSNLLFTNTGYLKLGDFGLARLFGSPPGRMTPLVVTLWYRAPELLLGGKQYSTAIDMWSVGCIFGELILRQPLISGNSEIDQVFLLF
;
A
#
# COMPACT_ATOMS: atom_id res chain seq x y z
N MET A 1 -11.84 8.75 1.43
CA MET A 1 -10.83 8.21 2.37
C MET A 1 -9.74 7.49 1.60
N ILE A 2 -8.51 7.64 2.02
CA ILE A 2 -7.36 6.95 1.45
C ILE A 2 -6.82 6.00 2.51
N HIS A 3 -6.69 4.71 2.19
CA HIS A 3 -6.23 3.69 3.13
C HIS A 3 -4.74 3.83 3.43
N ARG A 4 -3.92 3.97 2.41
CA ARG A 4 -2.45 4.16 2.44
C ARG A 4 -1.62 2.97 2.89
N ASP A 5 -2.21 1.87 3.26
CA ASP A 5 -1.47 0.68 3.72
C ASP A 5 -2.12 -0.62 3.25
N LEU A 6 -2.61 -0.62 2.02
CA LEU A 6 -3.17 -1.83 1.43
C LEU A 6 -2.07 -2.85 1.16
N LYS A 7 -2.25 -4.04 1.67
CA LYS A 7 -1.34 -5.17 1.51
C LYS A 7 -2.12 -6.45 1.78
N THR A 8 -1.53 -7.57 1.40
CA THR A 8 -2.23 -8.86 1.52
C THR A 8 -2.63 -9.19 2.95
N SER A 9 -1.81 -8.82 3.95
CA SER A 9 -2.12 -9.08 5.35
C SER A 9 -3.30 -8.28 5.90
N ASN A 10 -3.70 -7.20 5.19
CA ASN A 10 -4.85 -6.37 5.57
C ASN A 10 -6.14 -6.79 4.87
N LEU A 11 -6.10 -7.86 4.10
CA LEU A 11 -7.26 -8.38 3.40
C LEU A 11 -7.84 -9.56 4.16
N LEU A 12 -9.14 -9.54 4.36
CA LEU A 12 -9.86 -10.58 5.08
C LEU A 12 -10.89 -11.22 4.16
N PHE A 13 -10.96 -12.55 4.18
CA PHE A 13 -11.97 -13.29 3.43
C PHE A 13 -13.07 -13.77 4.36
N THR A 14 -14.32 -13.64 3.91
CA THR A 14 -15.45 -14.24 4.62
C THR A 14 -15.64 -15.67 4.17
N ASN A 15 -16.41 -16.45 4.95
CA ASN A 15 -16.72 -17.84 4.59
C ASN A 15 -17.54 -17.94 3.30
N THR A 16 -18.19 -16.82 2.89
CA THR A 16 -19.00 -16.78 1.66
C THR A 16 -18.20 -16.26 0.46
N GLY A 17 -16.90 -16.07 0.60
CA GLY A 17 -16.03 -15.66 -0.50
C GLY A 17 -15.91 -14.16 -0.72
N TYR A 18 -16.38 -13.34 0.20
CA TYR A 18 -16.25 -11.88 0.09
C TYR A 18 -14.89 -11.43 0.65
N LEU A 19 -14.30 -10.44 -0.02
CA LEU A 19 -13.06 -9.81 0.39
C LEU A 19 -13.38 -8.54 1.17
N LYS A 20 -12.75 -8.38 2.34
CA LYS A 20 -12.93 -7.18 3.17
C LYS A 20 -11.59 -6.57 3.52
N LEU A 21 -11.58 -5.23 3.60
CA LEU A 21 -10.40 -4.48 4.00
C LEU A 21 -10.36 -4.33 5.51
N GLY A 22 -9.15 -4.45 6.07
CA GLY A 22 -8.90 -4.19 7.49
C GLY A 22 -7.80 -3.17 7.68
N ASP A 23 -7.49 -2.90 8.93
CA ASP A 23 -6.38 -2.04 9.39
C ASP A 23 -6.34 -0.68 8.72
N PHE A 24 -7.20 0.23 9.20
CA PHE A 24 -7.26 1.61 8.74
C PHE A 24 -6.36 2.54 9.54
N GLY A 25 -5.34 2.02 10.23
CA GLY A 25 -4.48 2.81 11.11
C GLY A 25 -3.78 3.97 10.44
N LEU A 26 -3.46 3.87 9.14
CA LEU A 26 -2.84 4.94 8.37
C LEU A 26 -3.82 5.67 7.46
N ALA A 27 -5.12 5.36 7.54
CA ALA A 27 -6.11 5.95 6.66
C ALA A 27 -6.28 7.45 6.90
N ARG A 28 -6.52 8.19 5.83
CA ARG A 28 -6.77 9.63 5.85
C ARG A 28 -7.94 9.97 4.94
N LEU A 29 -8.67 11.02 5.28
CA LEU A 29 -9.64 11.59 4.37
C LEU A 29 -8.89 12.27 3.23
N PHE A 30 -9.42 12.12 2.01
CA PHE A 30 -8.84 12.79 0.85
C PHE A 30 -8.88 14.31 1.06
N GLY A 31 -7.72 14.96 0.84
CA GLY A 31 -7.62 16.41 1.03
C GLY A 31 -7.31 16.84 2.47
N SER A 32 -7.23 15.91 3.43
CA SER A 32 -6.82 16.25 4.78
C SER A 32 -5.33 16.59 4.82
N PRO A 33 -4.91 17.54 5.69
CA PRO A 33 -3.49 17.82 5.83
C PRO A 33 -2.75 16.56 6.28
N PRO A 34 -1.51 16.35 5.77
CA PRO A 34 -0.72 15.22 6.22
C PRO A 34 -0.40 15.38 7.71
N GLY A 35 -0.92 14.47 8.53
CA GLY A 35 -0.56 14.39 9.93
C GLY A 35 0.84 13.85 10.10
N ARG A 36 1.34 13.90 11.34
CA ARG A 36 2.61 13.26 11.66
C ARG A 36 2.49 11.76 11.41
N MET A 37 3.36 11.27 10.54
CA MET A 37 3.50 9.82 10.35
C MET A 37 4.39 9.30 11.47
N THR A 38 3.85 8.42 12.32
CA THR A 38 4.69 7.65 13.21
C THR A 38 5.59 6.77 12.34
N PRO A 39 6.92 6.72 12.61
CA PRO A 39 7.78 5.80 11.89
C PRO A 39 7.44 4.37 12.30
N LEU A 40 6.54 3.76 11.58
CA LEU A 40 6.22 2.36 11.74
C LEU A 40 7.04 1.54 10.76
N VAL A 41 7.52 0.38 11.21
CA VAL A 41 8.10 -0.58 10.29
C VAL A 41 6.94 -1.13 9.47
N VAL A 42 6.75 -0.57 8.28
CA VAL A 42 5.68 -0.99 7.38
C VAL A 42 6.27 -1.74 6.19
N THR A 43 5.52 -2.70 5.68
CA THR A 43 5.87 -3.39 4.44
C THR A 43 5.74 -2.40 3.29
N LEU A 44 6.81 -2.22 2.52
CA LEU A 44 6.89 -1.24 1.45
C LEU A 44 6.49 -1.79 0.09
N TRP A 45 6.25 -3.08 -0.01
CA TRP A 45 6.07 -3.79 -1.28
C TRP A 45 4.88 -3.28 -2.12
N TYR A 46 3.90 -2.69 -1.46
CA TYR A 46 2.64 -2.24 -2.09
C TYR A 46 2.55 -0.73 -2.17
N ARG A 47 3.62 -0.03 -1.81
CA ARG A 47 3.61 1.43 -1.70
C ARG A 47 3.83 2.08 -3.06
N ALA A 48 2.98 3.05 -3.39
CA ALA A 48 3.08 3.79 -4.64
C ALA A 48 4.39 4.58 -4.74
N PRO A 49 4.95 4.75 -5.96
CA PRO A 49 6.23 5.46 -6.13
C PRO A 49 6.23 6.88 -5.57
N GLU A 50 5.13 7.61 -5.70
CA GLU A 50 5.04 8.98 -5.19
C GLU A 50 5.17 9.04 -3.67
N LEU A 51 4.75 8.01 -2.95
CA LEU A 51 4.96 7.94 -1.50
C LEU A 51 6.39 7.56 -1.16
N LEU A 52 7.00 6.65 -1.94
CA LEU A 52 8.38 6.24 -1.72
C LEU A 52 9.35 7.38 -1.96
N LEU A 53 9.04 8.25 -2.91
CA LEU A 53 9.88 9.39 -3.26
C LEU A 53 9.62 10.61 -2.38
N GLY A 54 8.79 10.47 -1.34
CA GLY A 54 8.54 11.53 -0.38
C GLY A 54 7.57 12.60 -0.86
N GLY A 55 6.74 12.29 -1.85
CA GLY A 55 5.73 13.21 -2.34
C GLY A 55 4.75 13.62 -1.25
N LYS A 56 4.46 14.91 -1.15
CA LYS A 56 3.54 15.45 -0.16
C LYS A 56 2.11 15.53 -0.68
N GLN A 57 1.95 15.53 -2.00
CA GLN A 57 0.65 15.54 -2.64
C GLN A 57 0.40 14.15 -3.24
N TYR A 58 -0.61 13.49 -2.74
CA TYR A 58 -1.01 12.20 -3.23
C TYR A 58 -2.54 12.10 -3.24
N SER A 59 -3.05 11.28 -4.13
CA SER A 59 -4.48 11.09 -4.31
C SER A 59 -4.87 9.66 -3.96
N THR A 60 -6.12 9.33 -4.21
CA THR A 60 -6.61 7.95 -4.06
C THR A 60 -5.89 6.97 -4.98
N ALA A 61 -5.16 7.46 -5.98
CA ALA A 61 -4.40 6.62 -6.90
C ALA A 61 -3.33 5.78 -6.17
N ILE A 62 -2.85 6.22 -5.01
CA ILE A 62 -1.87 5.44 -4.25
C ILE A 62 -2.45 4.09 -3.79
N ASP A 63 -3.73 4.06 -3.44
CA ASP A 63 -4.39 2.82 -3.06
C ASP A 63 -4.57 1.91 -4.27
N MET A 64 -4.82 2.48 -5.44
CA MET A 64 -4.96 1.70 -6.68
C MET A 64 -3.64 1.06 -7.11
N TRP A 65 -2.51 1.72 -6.88
CA TRP A 65 -1.21 1.09 -7.09
C TRP A 65 -1.08 -0.17 -6.23
N SER A 66 -1.44 -0.06 -4.95
CA SER A 66 -1.40 -1.19 -4.02
C SER A 66 -2.33 -2.31 -4.46
N VAL A 67 -3.53 -1.97 -4.93
CA VAL A 67 -4.48 -2.96 -5.47
C VAL A 67 -3.86 -3.71 -6.65
N GLY A 68 -3.18 -3.00 -7.54
CA GLY A 68 -2.50 -3.61 -8.68
C GLY A 68 -1.41 -4.59 -8.25
N CYS A 69 -0.61 -4.21 -7.26
CA CYS A 69 0.43 -5.07 -6.70
C CYS A 69 -0.15 -6.33 -6.08
N ILE A 70 -1.23 -6.19 -5.31
CA ILE A 70 -1.91 -7.33 -4.68
C ILE A 70 -2.49 -8.26 -5.75
N PHE A 71 -3.13 -7.69 -6.77
CA PHE A 71 -3.72 -8.48 -7.85
C PHE A 71 -2.66 -9.30 -8.59
N GLY A 72 -1.51 -8.67 -8.89
CA GLY A 72 -0.39 -9.36 -9.51
C GLY A 72 0.17 -10.48 -8.62
N GLU A 73 0.24 -10.24 -7.33
CA GLU A 73 0.71 -11.24 -6.38
C GLU A 73 -0.22 -12.47 -6.34
N LEU A 74 -1.53 -12.24 -6.40
CA LEU A 74 -2.51 -13.33 -6.43
C LEU A 74 -2.36 -14.19 -7.69
N ILE A 75 -2.01 -13.58 -8.83
CA ILE A 75 -1.80 -14.30 -10.07
C ILE A 75 -0.48 -15.08 -10.04
N LEU A 76 0.59 -14.42 -9.61
CA LEU A 76 1.95 -15.00 -9.62
C LEU A 76 2.26 -15.85 -8.40
N ARG A 77 1.45 -15.72 -7.34
CA ARG A 77 1.66 -16.39 -6.04
C ARG A 77 2.95 -15.98 -5.35
N GLN A 78 3.46 -14.78 -5.67
CA GLN A 78 4.60 -14.18 -5.00
C GLN A 78 4.52 -12.67 -5.16
N PRO A 79 5.11 -11.89 -4.23
CA PRO A 79 5.10 -10.44 -4.36
C PRO A 79 5.74 -9.97 -5.65
N LEU A 80 5.18 -8.93 -6.28
CA LEU A 80 5.71 -8.37 -7.52
C LEU A 80 7.03 -7.65 -7.28
N ILE A 81 7.07 -6.82 -6.25
CA ILE A 81 8.21 -5.94 -5.96
C ILE A 81 8.44 -6.02 -4.46
N SER A 82 9.44 -6.78 -4.04
CA SER A 82 9.69 -7.08 -2.63
C SER A 82 11.00 -6.48 -2.14
N GLY A 83 11.04 -5.14 -2.07
CA GLY A 83 12.21 -4.43 -1.58
C GLY A 83 12.39 -4.55 -0.07
N ASN A 84 13.64 -4.46 0.40
CA ASN A 84 13.99 -4.55 1.80
C ASN A 84 14.07 -3.18 2.49
N SER A 85 14.10 -2.12 1.72
CA SER A 85 14.15 -0.73 2.21
C SER A 85 13.48 0.17 1.18
N GLU A 86 13.28 1.44 1.55
CA GLU A 86 12.71 2.42 0.61
C GLU A 86 13.55 2.54 -0.65
N ILE A 87 14.88 2.63 -0.51
CA ILE A 87 15.79 2.74 -1.64
C ILE A 87 15.73 1.47 -2.50
N ASP A 88 15.77 0.32 -1.87
CA ASP A 88 15.69 -0.96 -2.59
C ASP A 88 14.38 -1.10 -3.35
N GLN A 89 13.28 -0.69 -2.72
CA GLN A 89 11.97 -0.73 -3.37
C GLN A 89 11.92 0.16 -4.62
N VAL A 90 12.50 1.35 -4.53
CA VAL A 90 12.58 2.27 -5.68
C VAL A 90 13.44 1.66 -6.79
N PHE A 91 14.56 1.05 -6.44
CA PHE A 91 15.42 0.39 -7.42
C PHE A 91 14.68 -0.72 -8.19
N LEU A 92 13.89 -1.51 -7.49
CA LEU A 92 13.14 -2.61 -8.12
C LEU A 92 12.04 -2.12 -9.06
N LEU A 93 11.55 -0.89 -8.86
CA LEU A 93 10.55 -0.28 -9.75
C LEU A 93 11.13 0.13 -11.11
N PHE A 94 12.41 0.39 -11.17
CA PHE A 94 13.11 0.82 -12.37
C PHE A 94 14.13 -0.24 -12.78
#